data_9fefeb9eb9d0ac6ab915209347763aab
#
_entry.id   9fefeb9eb9d0ac6ab915209347763aab
#
_cell.length_a   1.000
_cell.length_b   1.000
_cell.length_c   1.000
_cell.angle_alpha   90.00
_cell.angle_beta   90.00
_cell.angle_gamma   90.00
#
_symmetry.space_group_name_H-M   'P 1'
#
loop_
_entity.id
_entity.type
_entity.pdbx_description
1 polymer ?
#
loop_
_entity_poly.entity_id
_entity_poly.type
_entity_poly.pdbx_seq_one_letter_code
_entity_poly.pdbx_strand_id
1 'polypeptide(L)'
;KNDFVIGLSGTHPTAKASEQTFVKNESYNWVSEQLQYYATRNITFSTHIHIGVKDLENIIKVTNSLRRWISPMLALSVNSPFFEGFKTGMHSSRTFQFSTFPRTNIPAHIKDLKSYERLLDLYKKSNSIAKDRQVWWKIRPHIEYGTVEFRVCDIQGSLENTEMLISLVQSLVHTIIENKDFNNNYDYEVLQDGLWKSARYGLDAMVIDPMDNQIISMKKMIENMLDYCSNSLDYFDTKNVIDYVSRIINYGTESNKQLDVYAKHGFAGL
;
A
#
# COMPACT_ATOMS: atom_id res chain seq x y z
N LYS A 1 12.64 -5.92 32.53
CA LYS A 1 13.03 -5.32 31.23
C LYS A 1 13.12 -6.48 30.27
N ASN A 2 12.32 -6.45 29.20
CA ASN A 2 12.39 -7.47 28.17
C ASN A 2 13.52 -7.07 27.19
N ASP A 3 14.32 -8.02 26.76
CA ASP A 3 15.42 -7.82 25.80
C ASP A 3 14.89 -7.77 24.34
N PHE A 4 13.81 -7.01 24.10
CA PHE A 4 13.22 -6.84 22.78
C PHE A 4 13.44 -5.45 22.24
N VAL A 5 13.74 -5.35 20.94
CA VAL A 5 13.75 -4.11 20.17
C VAL A 5 12.61 -4.17 19.17
N ILE A 6 11.86 -3.10 19.08
CA ILE A 6 10.80 -2.97 18.06
C ILE A 6 11.44 -2.49 16.77
N GLY A 7 11.39 -3.32 15.73
CA GLY A 7 11.81 -2.97 14.38
C GLY A 7 10.59 -2.57 13.53
N LEU A 8 10.67 -1.42 12.85
CA LEU A 8 9.61 -0.89 11.98
C LEU A 8 10.14 -0.76 10.54
N SER A 9 10.14 -1.87 9.82
CA SER A 9 10.54 -1.94 8.41
C SER A 9 9.54 -2.81 7.63
N GLY A 10 9.27 -2.51 6.37
CA GLY A 10 8.32 -3.27 5.56
C GLY A 10 8.75 -4.72 5.28
N THR A 11 10.06 -4.99 5.34
CA THR A 11 10.66 -6.35 5.39
C THR A 11 11.75 -6.36 6.45
N HIS A 12 11.95 -7.50 7.13
CA HIS A 12 13.08 -7.61 8.04
C HIS A 12 14.39 -7.59 7.24
N PRO A 13 15.38 -6.73 7.59
CA PRO A 13 16.59 -6.56 6.78
C PRO A 13 17.42 -7.82 6.57
N THR A 14 17.54 -8.68 7.59
CA THR A 14 18.45 -9.82 7.59
C THR A 14 17.81 -11.18 7.83
N ALA A 15 16.58 -11.24 8.37
CA ALA A 15 15.91 -12.51 8.64
C ALA A 15 15.64 -13.27 7.33
N LYS A 16 15.98 -14.56 7.35
CA LYS A 16 15.72 -15.43 6.20
C LYS A 16 14.32 -16.02 6.27
N ALA A 17 13.62 -16.00 5.14
CA ALA A 17 12.28 -16.56 5.03
C ALA A 17 12.26 -18.07 5.37
N SER A 18 13.32 -18.82 5.03
CA SER A 18 13.45 -20.25 5.30
C SER A 18 13.57 -20.59 6.80
N GLU A 19 13.92 -19.61 7.64
CA GLU A 19 14.08 -19.79 9.09
C GLU A 19 12.82 -19.41 9.87
N GLN A 20 11.77 -18.92 9.16
CA GLN A 20 10.54 -18.46 9.80
C GLN A 20 9.53 -19.61 9.96
N THR A 21 8.74 -19.53 11.02
CA THR A 21 7.67 -20.48 11.30
C THR A 21 6.31 -19.80 11.26
N PHE A 22 5.30 -20.51 10.75
CA PHE A 22 3.92 -20.04 10.75
C PHE A 22 3.31 -20.09 12.15
N VAL A 23 2.54 -19.06 12.48
CA VAL A 23 1.65 -19.11 13.64
C VAL A 23 0.57 -20.19 13.37
N LYS A 24 0.41 -21.13 14.30
CA LYS A 24 -0.56 -22.21 14.18
C LYS A 24 -1.98 -21.68 14.38
N ASN A 25 -2.66 -21.33 13.31
CA ASN A 25 -4.10 -21.07 13.27
C ASN A 25 -4.68 -21.42 11.89
N GLU A 26 -5.98 -21.64 11.81
CA GLU A 26 -6.67 -22.07 10.58
C GLU A 26 -6.41 -21.17 9.37
N SER A 27 -6.38 -19.85 9.57
CA SER A 27 -6.19 -18.90 8.47
C SER A 27 -4.78 -18.99 7.88
N TYR A 28 -3.75 -19.16 8.72
CA TYR A 28 -2.38 -19.31 8.26
C TYR A 28 -2.10 -20.70 7.72
N ASN A 29 -2.73 -21.74 8.27
CA ASN A 29 -2.66 -23.11 7.72
C ASN A 29 -3.15 -23.12 6.28
N TRP A 30 -4.31 -22.50 6.00
CA TRP A 30 -4.82 -22.37 4.63
C TRP A 30 -3.83 -21.64 3.72
N VAL A 31 -3.24 -20.51 4.17
CA VAL A 31 -2.23 -19.78 3.38
C VAL A 31 -1.01 -20.67 3.07
N SER A 32 -0.54 -21.42 4.07
CA SER A 32 0.59 -22.34 3.91
C SER A 32 0.27 -23.45 2.90
N GLU A 33 -0.93 -24.03 2.96
CA GLU A 33 -1.38 -25.07 2.02
C GLU A 33 -1.48 -24.54 0.59
N GLN A 34 -2.00 -23.32 0.40
CA GLN A 34 -2.17 -22.75 -0.94
C GLN A 34 -0.87 -22.28 -1.57
N LEU A 35 0.04 -21.69 -0.79
CA LEU A 35 1.25 -21.06 -1.29
C LEU A 35 2.50 -21.93 -1.17
N GLN A 36 2.42 -23.03 -0.41
CA GLN A 36 3.51 -24.01 -0.24
C GLN A 36 4.85 -23.31 0.10
N TYR A 37 5.89 -23.58 -0.66
CA TYR A 37 7.23 -22.98 -0.49
C TYR A 37 7.21 -21.44 -0.41
N TYR A 38 6.33 -20.78 -1.17
CA TYR A 38 6.26 -19.31 -1.18
C TYR A 38 5.61 -18.73 0.06
N ALA A 39 4.83 -19.51 0.82
CA ALA A 39 4.18 -19.03 2.02
C ALA A 39 5.17 -18.53 3.08
N THR A 40 6.32 -19.18 3.23
CA THR A 40 7.38 -18.78 4.18
C THR A 40 8.00 -17.42 3.83
N ARG A 41 7.91 -16.97 2.58
CA ARG A 41 8.45 -15.69 2.11
C ARG A 41 7.58 -14.49 2.48
N ASN A 42 6.42 -14.70 3.10
CA ASN A 42 5.54 -13.63 3.56
C ASN A 42 5.98 -13.06 4.93
N ILE A 43 7.21 -12.61 5.02
CA ILE A 43 7.76 -11.87 6.17
C ILE A 43 7.73 -10.37 5.87
N THR A 44 6.51 -9.85 5.68
CA THR A 44 6.28 -8.47 5.28
C THR A 44 5.37 -7.76 6.27
N PHE A 45 5.65 -6.48 6.51
CA PHE A 45 4.93 -5.64 7.47
C PHE A 45 4.39 -4.40 6.78
N SER A 46 3.14 -4.06 7.07
CA SER A 46 2.44 -2.98 6.38
C SER A 46 1.50 -2.22 7.29
N THR A 47 1.21 -1.00 6.90
CA THR A 47 0.09 -0.23 7.44
C THR A 47 -1.13 -0.45 6.55
N HIS A 48 -2.22 -0.98 7.12
CA HIS A 48 -3.52 -1.08 6.44
C HIS A 48 -4.44 -0.02 7.03
N ILE A 49 -5.09 0.74 6.16
CA ILE A 49 -5.95 1.85 6.54
C ILE A 49 -7.37 1.55 6.06
N HIS A 50 -8.32 1.49 6.99
CA HIS A 50 -9.73 1.29 6.70
C HIS A 50 -10.47 2.61 6.87
N ILE A 51 -11.14 3.07 5.81
CA ILE A 51 -12.00 4.24 5.85
C ILE A 51 -13.44 3.80 5.63
N GLY A 52 -14.31 4.12 6.59
CA GLY A 52 -15.74 3.81 6.51
C GLY A 52 -16.42 4.60 5.39
N VAL A 53 -17.23 3.91 4.59
CA VAL A 53 -18.05 4.51 3.53
C VAL A 53 -19.48 4.05 3.73
N LYS A 54 -20.39 5.01 3.94
CA LYS A 54 -21.77 4.74 4.37
C LYS A 54 -22.57 3.88 3.39
N ASP A 55 -22.29 3.99 2.09
CA ASP A 55 -23.03 3.29 1.03
C ASP A 55 -22.09 2.27 0.37
N LEU A 56 -22.52 0.99 0.34
CA LEU A 56 -21.73 -0.11 -0.22
C LEU A 56 -21.43 0.06 -1.72
N GLU A 57 -22.36 0.63 -2.50
CA GLU A 57 -22.11 0.96 -3.91
C GLU A 57 -21.00 2.02 -4.03
N ASN A 58 -20.95 2.98 -3.13
CA ASN A 58 -19.89 3.97 -3.11
C ASN A 58 -18.54 3.39 -2.71
N ILE A 59 -18.47 2.30 -1.94
CA ILE A 59 -17.21 1.60 -1.66
C ILE A 59 -16.54 1.17 -2.97
N ILE A 60 -17.30 0.61 -3.91
CA ILE A 60 -16.79 0.17 -5.22
C ILE A 60 -16.32 1.38 -6.04
N LYS A 61 -17.14 2.43 -6.12
CA LYS A 61 -16.84 3.65 -6.88
C LYS A 61 -15.58 4.35 -6.34
N VAL A 62 -15.49 4.50 -5.03
CA VAL A 62 -14.33 5.08 -4.33
C VAL A 62 -13.08 4.21 -4.56
N THR A 63 -13.20 2.88 -4.48
CA THR A 63 -12.08 1.97 -4.78
C THR A 63 -11.55 2.20 -6.20
N ASN A 64 -12.41 2.35 -7.19
CA ASN A 64 -12.00 2.62 -8.57
C ASN A 64 -11.21 3.92 -8.70
N SER A 65 -11.67 5.00 -8.05
CA SER A 65 -11.04 6.32 -8.12
C SER A 65 -9.73 6.39 -7.32
N LEU A 66 -9.66 5.71 -6.17
CA LEU A 66 -8.45 5.67 -5.35
C LEU A 66 -7.26 4.97 -6.03
N ARG A 67 -7.47 4.17 -7.08
CA ARG A 67 -6.38 3.48 -7.79
C ARG A 67 -5.31 4.44 -8.33
N ARG A 68 -5.68 5.65 -8.74
CA ARG A 68 -4.75 6.70 -9.17
C ARG A 68 -3.70 7.02 -8.10
N TRP A 69 -4.09 7.00 -6.84
CA TRP A 69 -3.27 7.47 -5.73
C TRP A 69 -2.41 6.38 -5.07
N ILE A 70 -2.48 5.14 -5.57
CA ILE A 70 -1.66 4.02 -5.06
C ILE A 70 -0.16 4.31 -5.19
N SER A 71 0.27 4.82 -6.35
CA SER A 71 1.69 5.08 -6.64
C SER A 71 2.29 6.17 -5.73
N PRO A 72 1.71 7.38 -5.59
CA PRO A 72 2.26 8.40 -4.70
C PRO A 72 2.19 8.00 -3.22
N MET A 73 1.16 7.29 -2.80
CA MET A 73 1.06 6.78 -1.43
C MET A 73 2.12 5.73 -1.11
N LEU A 74 2.44 4.83 -2.06
CA LEU A 74 3.56 3.92 -1.90
C LEU A 74 4.88 4.68 -1.83
N ALA A 75 5.11 5.65 -2.75
CA ALA A 75 6.36 6.41 -2.79
C ALA A 75 6.64 7.19 -1.49
N LEU A 76 5.59 7.72 -0.84
CA LEU A 76 5.70 8.36 0.48
C LEU A 76 6.02 7.37 1.60
N SER A 77 5.55 6.13 1.48
CA SER A 77 5.58 5.13 2.56
C SER A 77 6.65 4.05 2.41
N VAL A 78 7.49 4.09 1.36
CA VAL A 78 8.52 3.07 1.16
C VAL A 78 9.46 2.95 2.36
N ASN A 79 9.62 1.74 2.88
CA ASN A 79 10.40 1.45 4.08
C ASN A 79 10.97 0.02 4.10
N SER A 80 11.40 -0.50 2.96
CA SER A 80 11.94 -1.87 2.88
C SER A 80 13.00 -2.04 1.78
N PRO A 81 14.19 -1.37 1.92
CA PRO A 81 15.24 -1.47 0.90
C PRO A 81 16.08 -2.75 1.02
N PHE A 82 15.90 -3.53 2.08
CA PHE A 82 16.64 -4.75 2.35
C PHE A 82 15.73 -5.96 2.44
N PHE A 83 16.27 -7.13 2.07
CA PHE A 83 15.60 -8.42 2.25
C PHE A 83 16.63 -9.54 2.33
N GLU A 84 16.50 -10.44 3.32
CA GLU A 84 17.39 -11.61 3.55
C GLU A 84 18.89 -11.28 3.58
N GLY A 85 19.28 -10.13 4.10
CA GLY A 85 20.69 -9.71 4.17
C GLY A 85 21.21 -9.05 2.89
N PHE A 86 20.35 -8.71 1.95
CA PHE A 86 20.76 -8.05 0.70
C PHE A 86 20.14 -6.66 0.57
N LYS A 87 20.95 -5.70 0.05
CA LYS A 87 20.45 -4.45 -0.50
C LYS A 87 19.79 -4.78 -1.85
N THR A 88 18.47 -4.73 -1.92
CA THR A 88 17.71 -5.24 -3.07
C THR A 88 17.72 -4.31 -4.28
N GLY A 89 18.09 -3.04 -4.09
CA GLY A 89 17.95 -1.99 -5.09
C GLY A 89 16.52 -1.42 -5.19
N MET A 90 15.59 -1.90 -4.36
CA MET A 90 14.22 -1.38 -4.26
C MET A 90 14.11 -0.46 -3.04
N HIS A 91 13.17 0.51 -3.07
CA HIS A 91 12.75 1.25 -1.89
C HIS A 91 11.64 0.51 -1.11
N SER A 92 10.84 -0.32 -1.82
CA SER A 92 9.87 -1.23 -1.20
C SER A 92 10.03 -2.66 -1.71
N SER A 93 10.90 -3.45 -1.07
CA SER A 93 11.00 -4.90 -1.30
C SER A 93 9.73 -5.62 -0.88
N ARG A 94 9.01 -5.11 0.13
CA ARG A 94 7.72 -5.63 0.55
C ARG A 94 6.73 -5.74 -0.61
N THR A 95 6.65 -4.71 -1.43
CA THR A 95 5.74 -4.70 -2.59
C THR A 95 6.03 -5.86 -3.52
N PHE A 96 7.31 -6.18 -3.78
CA PHE A 96 7.72 -7.31 -4.62
C PHE A 96 7.44 -8.65 -3.95
N GLN A 97 7.86 -8.82 -2.70
CA GLN A 97 7.66 -10.07 -1.98
C GLN A 97 6.17 -10.43 -1.89
N PHE A 98 5.33 -9.46 -1.56
CA PHE A 98 3.89 -9.66 -1.48
C PHE A 98 3.24 -9.88 -2.86
N SER A 99 3.79 -9.31 -3.93
CA SER A 99 3.24 -9.47 -5.30
C SER A 99 3.49 -10.85 -5.91
N THR A 100 4.29 -11.71 -5.28
CA THR A 100 4.42 -13.12 -5.69
C THR A 100 3.18 -13.96 -5.36
N PHE A 101 2.32 -13.47 -4.47
CA PHE A 101 1.09 -14.15 -4.07
C PHE A 101 -0.07 -13.81 -5.01
N PRO A 102 -1.03 -14.72 -5.19
CA PRO A 102 -2.17 -14.48 -6.04
C PRO A 102 -3.07 -13.36 -5.49
N ARG A 103 -3.72 -12.63 -6.37
CA ARG A 103 -4.72 -11.60 -6.03
C ARG A 103 -4.18 -10.47 -5.13
N THR A 104 -2.94 -10.05 -5.36
CA THR A 104 -2.24 -9.00 -4.59
C THR A 104 -2.02 -7.71 -5.39
N ASN A 105 -2.38 -7.70 -6.65
CA ASN A 105 -2.22 -6.55 -7.55
C ASN A 105 -3.16 -5.40 -7.21
N ILE A 106 -3.04 -4.28 -7.91
CA ILE A 106 -4.09 -3.26 -8.00
C ILE A 106 -5.33 -3.94 -8.59
N PRO A 107 -6.54 -3.76 -8.04
CA PRO A 107 -7.73 -4.33 -8.68
C PRO A 107 -7.95 -3.72 -10.07
N ALA A 108 -8.42 -4.53 -11.02
CA ALA A 108 -9.00 -4.01 -12.25
C ALA A 108 -10.22 -3.13 -11.92
N HIS A 109 -10.69 -2.36 -12.90
CA HIS A 109 -11.93 -1.58 -12.73
C HIS A 109 -13.10 -2.52 -12.39
N ILE A 110 -13.79 -2.23 -11.29
CA ILE A 110 -14.95 -2.98 -10.82
C ILE A 110 -16.21 -2.22 -11.25
N LYS A 111 -17.06 -2.84 -12.05
CA LYS A 111 -18.24 -2.19 -12.63
C LYS A 111 -19.21 -1.68 -11.55
N ASP A 112 -19.58 -2.55 -10.61
CA ASP A 112 -20.56 -2.31 -9.56
C ASP A 112 -20.42 -3.36 -8.44
N LEU A 113 -21.15 -3.18 -7.35
CA LEU A 113 -21.15 -4.09 -6.20
C LEU A 113 -21.51 -5.52 -6.61
N LYS A 114 -22.53 -5.69 -7.44
CA LYS A 114 -22.98 -7.00 -7.91
C LYS A 114 -21.89 -7.75 -8.69
N SER A 115 -21.12 -7.04 -9.51
CA SER A 115 -19.97 -7.61 -10.24
C SER A 115 -18.86 -8.04 -9.30
N TYR A 116 -18.60 -7.26 -8.23
CA TYR A 116 -17.64 -7.63 -7.20
C TYR A 116 -18.06 -8.87 -6.42
N GLU A 117 -19.30 -8.91 -5.93
CA GLU A 117 -19.86 -10.07 -5.22
C GLU A 117 -19.82 -11.33 -6.09
N ARG A 118 -20.22 -11.21 -7.36
CA ARG A 118 -20.11 -12.32 -8.33
C ARG A 118 -18.67 -12.83 -8.47
N LEU A 119 -17.67 -11.94 -8.52
CA LEU A 119 -16.26 -12.33 -8.60
C LEU A 119 -15.84 -13.12 -7.36
N LEU A 120 -16.21 -12.65 -6.16
CA LEU A 120 -15.92 -13.34 -4.91
C LEU A 120 -16.58 -14.72 -4.86
N ASP A 121 -17.82 -14.85 -5.32
CA ASP A 121 -18.53 -16.12 -5.42
C ASP A 121 -17.86 -17.10 -6.40
N LEU A 122 -17.37 -16.61 -7.54
CA LEU A 122 -16.61 -17.43 -8.48
C LEU A 122 -15.30 -17.94 -7.85
N TYR A 123 -14.59 -17.07 -7.12
CA TYR A 123 -13.38 -17.48 -6.41
C TYR A 123 -13.66 -18.53 -5.32
N LYS A 124 -14.76 -18.41 -4.58
CA LYS A 124 -15.19 -19.43 -3.60
C LYS A 124 -15.56 -20.74 -4.26
N LYS A 125 -16.36 -20.70 -5.33
CA LYS A 125 -16.79 -21.89 -6.07
C LYS A 125 -15.65 -22.63 -6.75
N SER A 126 -14.60 -21.93 -7.16
CA SER A 126 -13.38 -22.51 -7.73
C SER A 126 -12.34 -22.93 -6.69
N ASN A 127 -12.64 -22.80 -5.40
CA ASN A 127 -11.72 -23.04 -4.28
C ASN A 127 -10.45 -22.15 -4.31
N SER A 128 -10.48 -21.02 -5.05
CA SER A 128 -9.39 -20.07 -5.09
C SER A 128 -9.26 -19.28 -3.80
N ILE A 129 -10.36 -19.08 -3.07
CA ILE A 129 -10.44 -18.49 -1.74
C ILE A 129 -11.47 -19.25 -0.88
N ALA A 130 -11.26 -19.29 0.43
CA ALA A 130 -12.25 -19.77 1.39
C ALA A 130 -13.06 -18.61 2.01
N LYS A 131 -12.46 -17.41 2.11
CA LYS A 131 -13.05 -16.21 2.72
C LYS A 131 -12.73 -14.99 1.85
N ASP A 132 -13.64 -14.01 1.78
CA ASP A 132 -13.49 -12.81 0.96
C ASP A 132 -12.23 -12.02 1.30
N ARG A 133 -11.81 -12.01 2.57
CA ARG A 133 -10.57 -11.39 3.03
C ARG A 133 -9.28 -11.99 2.46
N GLN A 134 -9.34 -13.08 1.70
CA GLN A 134 -8.20 -13.69 1.00
C GLN A 134 -7.98 -13.11 -0.41
N VAL A 135 -8.73 -12.10 -0.80
CA VAL A 135 -8.39 -11.20 -1.91
C VAL A 135 -7.51 -10.10 -1.33
N TRP A 136 -6.22 -10.10 -1.67
CA TRP A 136 -5.20 -9.25 -1.02
C TRP A 136 -4.77 -8.06 -1.89
N TRP A 137 -5.67 -7.54 -2.71
CA TRP A 137 -5.38 -6.37 -3.56
C TRP A 137 -4.76 -5.20 -2.79
N LYS A 138 -4.01 -4.35 -3.48
CA LYS A 138 -3.38 -3.14 -2.91
C LYS A 138 -4.38 -2.14 -2.34
N ILE A 139 -5.60 -2.18 -2.86
CA ILE A 139 -6.78 -1.49 -2.34
C ILE A 139 -7.96 -2.46 -2.44
N ARG A 140 -8.76 -2.58 -1.40
CA ARG A 140 -9.80 -3.60 -1.33
C ARG A 140 -11.13 -3.04 -0.82
N PRO A 141 -12.24 -3.24 -1.55
CA PRO A 141 -13.57 -3.11 -0.97
C PRO A 141 -13.75 -4.12 0.15
N HIS A 142 -14.04 -3.69 1.36
CA HIS A 142 -14.32 -4.58 2.50
C HIS A 142 -15.78 -4.45 2.90
N ILE A 143 -16.63 -5.20 2.20
CA ILE A 143 -18.11 -5.07 2.29
C ILE A 143 -18.62 -5.40 3.71
N GLU A 144 -18.08 -6.44 4.34
CA GLU A 144 -18.45 -6.85 5.70
C GLU A 144 -18.26 -5.72 6.74
N TYR A 145 -17.21 -4.89 6.58
CA TYR A 145 -16.92 -3.79 7.50
C TYR A 145 -17.45 -2.43 7.00
N GLY A 146 -18.01 -2.39 5.78
CA GLY A 146 -18.43 -1.12 5.19
C GLY A 146 -17.27 -0.15 4.94
N THR A 147 -16.09 -0.64 4.57
CA THR A 147 -14.87 0.16 4.42
C THR A 147 -14.20 -0.04 3.07
N VAL A 148 -13.45 0.98 2.64
CA VAL A 148 -12.36 0.80 1.68
C VAL A 148 -11.07 0.59 2.47
N GLU A 149 -10.35 -0.49 2.19
CA GLU A 149 -9.08 -0.83 2.82
C GLU A 149 -7.92 -0.49 1.89
N PHE A 150 -7.08 0.45 2.30
CA PHE A 150 -5.87 0.84 1.59
C PHE A 150 -4.68 0.07 2.15
N ARG A 151 -3.99 -0.73 1.32
CA ARG A 151 -3.06 -1.78 1.76
C ARG A 151 -1.63 -1.63 1.24
N VAL A 152 -1.37 -0.62 0.42
CA VAL A 152 -0.10 -0.52 -0.32
C VAL A 152 1.06 -0.07 0.55
N CYS A 153 0.81 0.65 1.64
CA CYS A 153 1.84 1.30 2.44
C CYS A 153 2.71 0.31 3.23
N ASP A 154 4.03 0.47 3.20
CA ASP A 154 4.93 -0.16 4.15
C ASP A 154 4.64 0.39 5.57
N ILE A 155 4.99 -0.38 6.61
CA ILE A 155 4.92 0.12 8.00
C ILE A 155 5.88 1.32 8.16
N GLN A 156 5.50 2.29 9.00
CA GLN A 156 6.27 3.51 9.19
C GLN A 156 7.03 3.50 10.52
N GLY A 157 8.19 4.16 10.54
CA GLY A 157 9.06 4.28 11.70
C GLY A 157 8.62 5.33 12.73
N SER A 158 7.62 6.16 12.43
CA SER A 158 7.10 7.18 13.34
C SER A 158 5.58 7.25 13.34
N LEU A 159 5.03 7.79 14.43
CA LEU A 159 3.59 8.04 14.53
C LEU A 159 3.15 9.14 13.57
N GLU A 160 3.96 10.19 13.39
CA GLU A 160 3.66 11.29 12.45
C GLU A 160 3.54 10.79 11.01
N ASN A 161 4.43 9.91 10.56
CA ASN A 161 4.33 9.33 9.23
C ASN A 161 3.09 8.42 9.11
N THR A 162 2.73 7.71 10.18
CA THR A 162 1.52 6.89 10.19
C THR A 162 0.26 7.75 10.15
N GLU A 163 0.21 8.83 10.94
CA GLU A 163 -0.88 9.82 10.94
C GLU A 163 -1.02 10.47 9.56
N MET A 164 0.08 10.87 8.95
CA MET A 164 0.10 11.41 7.59
C MET A 164 -0.59 10.46 6.60
N LEU A 165 -0.23 9.18 6.59
CA LEU A 165 -0.83 8.20 5.68
C LEU A 165 -2.34 8.04 5.93
N ILE A 166 -2.77 7.97 7.19
CA ILE A 166 -4.18 7.84 7.57
C ILE A 166 -4.96 9.06 7.09
N SER A 167 -4.46 10.26 7.40
CA SER A 167 -5.12 11.51 7.05
C SER A 167 -5.21 11.71 5.54
N LEU A 168 -4.18 11.36 4.78
CA LEU A 168 -4.21 11.40 3.32
C LEU A 168 -5.27 10.46 2.75
N VAL A 169 -5.31 9.19 3.18
CA VAL A 169 -6.31 8.24 2.69
C VAL A 169 -7.73 8.69 3.07
N GLN A 170 -7.93 9.18 4.29
CA GLN A 170 -9.23 9.72 4.74
C GLN A 170 -9.66 10.90 3.88
N SER A 171 -8.76 11.86 3.65
CA SER A 171 -9.04 13.05 2.85
C SER A 171 -9.30 12.71 1.38
N LEU A 172 -8.57 11.76 0.80
CA LEU A 172 -8.82 11.27 -0.55
C LEU A 172 -10.20 10.63 -0.68
N VAL A 173 -10.59 9.75 0.25
CA VAL A 173 -11.92 9.12 0.26
C VAL A 173 -13.01 10.18 0.37
N HIS A 174 -12.87 11.13 1.30
CA HIS A 174 -13.83 12.22 1.49
C HIS A 174 -13.96 13.08 0.23
N THR A 175 -12.83 13.51 -0.35
CA THR A 175 -12.81 14.31 -1.58
C THR A 175 -13.51 13.60 -2.75
N ILE A 176 -13.24 12.30 -2.94
CA ILE A 176 -13.88 11.50 -3.99
C ILE A 176 -15.41 11.47 -3.80
N ILE A 177 -15.87 11.33 -2.55
CA ILE A 177 -17.31 11.29 -2.24
C ILE A 177 -17.96 12.65 -2.45
N GLU A 178 -17.37 13.73 -1.91
CA GLU A 178 -17.93 15.09 -2.03
C GLU A 178 -17.97 15.58 -3.46
N ASN A 179 -16.93 15.35 -4.24
CA ASN A 179 -16.84 15.74 -5.63
C ASN A 179 -17.61 14.77 -6.57
N LYS A 180 -18.11 13.65 -6.06
CA LYS A 180 -18.70 12.57 -6.86
C LYS A 180 -17.77 12.09 -7.99
N ASP A 181 -16.45 12.13 -7.73
CA ASP A 181 -15.42 11.69 -8.66
C ASP A 181 -15.33 10.16 -8.67
N PHE A 182 -16.37 9.54 -9.18
CA PHE A 182 -16.60 8.11 -9.11
C PHE A 182 -16.26 7.38 -10.41
N ASN A 183 -15.92 6.08 -10.25
CA ASN A 183 -15.81 5.11 -11.35
C ASN A 183 -14.76 5.44 -12.41
N ASN A 184 -13.70 6.12 -12.05
CA ASN A 184 -12.61 6.38 -12.96
C ASN A 184 -12.01 5.06 -13.50
N ASN A 185 -12.01 4.92 -14.80
CA ASN A 185 -11.45 3.75 -15.49
C ASN A 185 -10.07 4.08 -16.04
N TYR A 186 -9.07 4.08 -15.17
CA TYR A 186 -7.68 4.29 -15.53
C TYR A 186 -7.10 3.08 -16.27
N ASP A 187 -6.14 3.35 -17.16
CA ASP A 187 -5.36 2.30 -17.82
C ASP A 187 -4.65 1.43 -16.76
N TYR A 188 -4.92 0.14 -16.80
CA TYR A 188 -4.41 -0.81 -15.82
C TYR A 188 -2.88 -0.94 -15.88
N GLU A 189 -2.31 -0.95 -17.08
CA GLU A 189 -0.86 -1.07 -17.27
C GLU A 189 -0.13 0.19 -16.76
N VAL A 190 -0.72 1.37 -16.94
CA VAL A 190 -0.19 2.63 -16.38
C VAL A 190 -0.18 2.58 -14.84
N LEU A 191 -1.24 2.06 -14.22
CA LEU A 191 -1.29 1.89 -12.77
C LEU A 191 -0.23 0.91 -12.26
N GLN A 192 -0.01 -0.21 -12.97
CA GLN A 192 0.99 -1.22 -12.59
C GLN A 192 2.42 -0.70 -12.77
N ASP A 193 2.70 0.01 -13.85
CA ASP A 193 4.01 0.65 -14.07
C ASP A 193 4.31 1.69 -12.98
N GLY A 194 3.32 2.53 -12.64
CA GLY A 194 3.44 3.49 -11.54
C GLY A 194 3.72 2.82 -10.19
N LEU A 195 3.04 1.72 -9.87
CA LEU A 195 3.29 0.93 -8.66
C LEU A 195 4.73 0.38 -8.64
N TRP A 196 5.17 -0.19 -9.76
CA TRP A 196 6.54 -0.72 -9.88
C TRP A 196 7.58 0.39 -9.72
N LYS A 197 7.42 1.52 -10.41
CA LYS A 197 8.34 2.65 -10.32
C LYS A 197 8.41 3.23 -8.92
N SER A 198 7.29 3.34 -8.22
CA SER A 198 7.25 3.78 -6.82
C SER A 198 8.04 2.82 -5.92
N ALA A 199 7.85 1.51 -6.08
CA ALA A 199 8.59 0.52 -5.30
C ALA A 199 10.08 0.52 -5.60
N ARG A 200 10.48 0.79 -6.86
CA ARG A 200 11.87 0.77 -7.30
C ARG A 200 12.62 2.06 -7.01
N TYR A 201 12.01 3.22 -7.29
CA TYR A 201 12.69 4.52 -7.30
C TYR A 201 12.15 5.47 -6.20
N GLY A 202 11.06 5.12 -5.50
CA GLY A 202 10.47 5.98 -4.47
C GLY A 202 10.12 7.36 -5.00
N LEU A 203 10.60 8.41 -4.34
CA LEU A 203 10.36 9.81 -4.71
C LEU A 203 11.05 10.26 -6.01
N ASP A 204 12.07 9.52 -6.47
CA ASP A 204 12.81 9.85 -7.67
C ASP A 204 12.20 9.26 -8.96
N ALA A 205 11.05 8.61 -8.84
CA ALA A 205 10.35 8.01 -9.96
C ALA A 205 9.81 9.08 -10.93
N MET A 206 9.89 8.78 -12.25
CA MET A 206 9.09 9.42 -13.28
C MET A 206 7.92 8.52 -13.61
N VAL A 207 6.70 9.01 -13.52
CA VAL A 207 5.47 8.22 -13.68
C VAL A 207 4.56 8.84 -14.72
N ILE A 208 3.63 8.03 -15.23
CA ILE A 208 2.52 8.50 -16.05
C ILE A 208 1.36 8.79 -15.12
N ASP A 209 0.80 10.00 -15.12
CA ASP A 209 -0.44 10.29 -14.40
C ASP A 209 -1.60 9.55 -15.09
N PRO A 210 -2.30 8.64 -14.38
CA PRO A 210 -3.39 7.88 -14.99
C PRO A 210 -4.58 8.72 -15.46
N MET A 211 -4.66 10.00 -15.06
CA MET A 211 -5.76 10.89 -15.39
C MET A 211 -5.68 11.43 -16.81
N ASP A 212 -4.49 11.84 -17.24
CA ASP A 212 -4.26 12.56 -18.50
C ASP A 212 -3.10 12.00 -19.32
N ASN A 213 -2.44 10.92 -18.85
CA ASN A 213 -1.28 10.26 -19.45
C ASN A 213 -0.05 11.16 -19.57
N GLN A 214 0.06 12.24 -18.80
CA GLN A 214 1.27 13.06 -18.77
C GLN A 214 2.38 12.37 -17.98
N ILE A 215 3.61 12.51 -18.46
CA ILE A 215 4.82 12.03 -17.75
C ILE A 215 5.24 13.11 -16.77
N ILE A 216 5.16 12.81 -15.48
CA ILE A 216 5.50 13.75 -14.40
C ILE A 216 6.42 13.08 -13.37
N SER A 217 7.12 13.91 -12.58
CA SER A 217 7.87 13.37 -11.44
C SER A 217 6.93 12.89 -10.34
N MET A 218 7.37 11.90 -9.55
CA MET A 218 6.61 11.43 -8.39
C MET A 218 6.32 12.57 -7.40
N LYS A 219 7.25 13.50 -7.22
CA LYS A 219 7.04 14.69 -6.38
C LYS A 219 5.88 15.53 -6.89
N LYS A 220 5.78 15.73 -8.21
CA LYS A 220 4.63 16.44 -8.81
C LYS A 220 3.33 15.66 -8.66
N MET A 221 3.36 14.34 -8.77
CA MET A 221 2.18 13.50 -8.52
C MET A 221 1.71 13.60 -7.07
N ILE A 222 2.63 13.71 -6.11
CA ILE A 222 2.31 13.93 -4.68
C ILE A 222 1.73 15.33 -4.48
N GLU A 223 2.29 16.38 -5.10
CA GLU A 223 1.71 17.74 -5.07
C GLU A 223 0.27 17.73 -5.60
N ASN A 224 0.05 17.11 -6.76
CA ASN A 224 -1.29 16.98 -7.34
C ASN A 224 -2.26 16.24 -6.40
N MET A 225 -1.77 15.25 -5.64
CA MET A 225 -2.57 14.54 -4.64
C MET A 225 -2.95 15.45 -3.47
N LEU A 226 -2.03 16.25 -2.95
CA LEU A 226 -2.29 17.21 -1.88
C LEU A 226 -3.28 18.29 -2.32
N ASP A 227 -3.09 18.85 -3.52
CA ASP A 227 -4.00 19.84 -4.10
C ASP A 227 -5.41 19.26 -4.27
N TYR A 228 -5.51 18.02 -4.77
CA TYR A 228 -6.78 17.32 -4.97
C TYR A 228 -7.56 17.15 -3.67
N CYS A 229 -6.92 16.85 -2.54
CA CYS A 229 -7.59 16.62 -1.27
C CYS A 229 -7.47 17.78 -0.26
N SER A 230 -7.00 18.96 -0.68
CA SER A 230 -6.72 20.11 0.21
C SER A 230 -7.92 20.53 1.05
N ASN A 231 -9.12 20.65 0.44
CA ASN A 231 -10.35 21.00 1.16
C ASN A 231 -10.75 19.97 2.23
N SER A 232 -10.43 18.69 1.97
CA SER A 232 -10.72 17.61 2.93
C SER A 232 -9.70 17.59 4.06
N LEU A 233 -8.44 17.92 3.81
CA LEU A 233 -7.43 18.13 4.85
C LEU A 233 -7.84 19.27 5.79
N ASP A 234 -8.41 20.34 5.23
CA ASP A 234 -8.97 21.45 6.01
C ASP A 234 -10.19 21.02 6.84
N TYR A 235 -11.10 20.30 6.22
CA TYR A 235 -12.31 19.80 6.87
C TYR A 235 -12.01 18.91 8.10
N PHE A 236 -10.97 18.08 8.01
CA PHE A 236 -10.56 17.21 9.12
C PHE A 236 -9.54 17.84 10.07
N ASP A 237 -9.16 19.10 9.88
CA ASP A 237 -8.12 19.80 10.67
C ASP A 237 -6.77 19.05 10.69
N THR A 238 -6.38 18.52 9.51
CA THR A 238 -5.16 17.71 9.34
C THR A 238 -4.14 18.35 8.40
N LYS A 239 -4.10 19.68 8.32
CA LYS A 239 -3.14 20.41 7.45
C LYS A 239 -1.67 20.20 7.81
N ASN A 240 -1.36 19.85 9.06
CA ASN A 240 -0.02 19.47 9.50
C ASN A 240 0.59 18.32 8.66
N VAL A 241 -0.25 17.54 7.98
CA VAL A 241 0.17 16.50 7.04
C VAL A 241 1.01 17.07 5.90
N ILE A 242 0.74 18.30 5.43
CA ILE A 242 1.52 18.95 4.37
C ILE A 242 2.98 19.14 4.81
N ASP A 243 3.21 19.50 6.07
CA ASP A 243 4.56 19.63 6.62
C ASP A 243 5.26 18.27 6.72
N TYR A 244 4.54 17.20 7.06
CA TYR A 244 5.10 15.85 7.09
C TYR A 244 5.50 15.37 5.68
N VAL A 245 4.63 15.57 4.68
CA VAL A 245 4.94 15.28 3.28
C VAL A 245 6.13 16.11 2.79
N SER A 246 6.16 17.40 3.09
CA SER A 246 7.26 18.30 2.73
C SER A 246 8.59 17.85 3.32
N ARG A 247 8.60 17.39 4.58
CA ARG A 247 9.80 16.82 5.20
C ARG A 247 10.27 15.55 4.46
N ILE A 248 9.36 14.66 4.09
CA ILE A 248 9.70 13.43 3.33
C ILE A 248 10.26 13.80 1.95
N ILE A 249 9.66 14.75 1.24
CA ILE A 249 10.14 15.20 -0.08
C ILE A 249 11.55 15.80 0.00
N ASN A 250 11.87 16.54 1.06
CA ASN A 250 13.13 17.24 1.23
C ASN A 250 14.24 16.38 1.84
N TYR A 251 13.92 15.48 2.76
CA TYR A 251 14.90 14.72 3.55
C TYR A 251 14.89 13.21 3.27
N GLY A 252 13.99 12.75 2.43
CA GLY A 252 13.86 11.34 2.08
C GLY A 252 12.89 10.55 2.96
N THR A 253 12.56 9.36 2.48
CA THR A 253 11.65 8.39 3.12
C THR A 253 12.37 7.57 4.20
N GLU A 254 11.64 6.72 4.91
CA GLU A 254 12.23 5.74 5.82
C GLU A 254 13.21 4.80 5.11
N SER A 255 12.95 4.45 3.84
CA SER A 255 13.89 3.67 3.03
C SER A 255 15.22 4.40 2.84
N ASN A 256 15.22 5.70 2.58
CA ASN A 256 16.44 6.50 2.47
C ASN A 256 17.22 6.50 3.81
N LYS A 257 16.53 6.66 4.94
CA LYS A 257 17.15 6.61 6.28
C LYS A 257 17.82 5.26 6.54
N GLN A 258 17.16 4.15 6.21
CA GLN A 258 17.76 2.81 6.34
C GLN A 258 19.01 2.67 5.46
N LEU A 259 18.97 3.16 4.21
CA LEU A 259 20.12 3.11 3.31
C LEU A 259 21.29 3.93 3.83
N ASP A 260 21.05 5.10 4.42
CA ASP A 260 22.07 5.97 5.01
C ASP A 260 22.69 5.35 6.26
N VAL A 261 21.89 4.73 7.13
CA VAL A 261 22.37 4.00 8.30
C VAL A 261 23.23 2.81 7.87
N TYR A 262 22.76 2.05 6.89
CA TYR A 262 23.50 0.91 6.37
C TYR A 262 24.84 1.34 5.73
N ALA A 263 24.87 2.45 5.00
CA ALA A 263 26.12 2.95 4.40
C ALA A 263 27.19 3.31 5.46
N LYS A 264 26.77 3.72 6.66
CA LYS A 264 27.66 4.11 7.76
C LYS A 264 28.03 2.95 8.68
N HIS A 265 27.11 2.04 8.93
CA HIS A 265 27.20 1.07 10.02
C HIS A 265 26.90 -0.39 9.61
N GLY A 266 26.61 -0.63 8.32
CA GLY A 266 26.18 -1.95 7.84
C GLY A 266 24.86 -2.38 8.47
N PHE A 267 24.57 -3.68 8.43
CA PHE A 267 23.35 -4.25 9.04
C PHE A 267 23.31 -4.13 10.57
N ALA A 268 24.44 -3.97 11.23
CA ALA A 268 24.50 -3.79 12.68
C ALA A 268 23.90 -2.46 13.16
N GLY A 269 23.75 -1.49 12.27
CA GLY A 269 23.15 -0.19 12.56
C GLY A 269 21.62 -0.14 12.36
N LEU A 270 21.07 -1.11 11.66
CA LEU A 270 19.64 -1.22 11.38
C LEU A 270 18.94 -2.01 12.48
#